data_a8605b6157316024e9cc279c525a43da
#
_entry.id   a8605b6157316024e9cc279c525a43da
#
_cell.length_a   1.000
_cell.length_b   1.000
_cell.length_c   1.000
_cell.angle_alpha   90.00
_cell.angle_beta   90.00
_cell.angle_gamma   90.00
#
_symmetry.space_group_name_H-M   'P 1'
#
loop_
_entity.id
_entity.type
_entity.pdbx_description
1 polymer ?
#
loop_
_entity_poly.entity_id
_entity_poly.type
_entity_poly.pdbx_seq_one_letter_code
_entity_poly.pdbx_strand_id
1 'polypeptide(L)'
;SVTMGGDLNNNQPGFKLNWVKILPIAFSAMLFGDSLSKLYYATVCRISDKKAAKDLQSSYLQKAKALVLKSDRKAMLQLLASAVESFNSLLPKERLERKKVGIVGEIFLKFHSFANKNIASWLTEHDIEVLPPMLTPFFTQSFVNRDAKLQNNLLKSNIPDFVFSQ
;
A
#
# COMPACT_ATOMS: atom_id res chain seq x y z
N SER A 1 3.45 10.11 24.20
CA SER A 1 3.01 9.68 22.87
C SER A 1 3.99 10.18 21.81
N VAL A 2 4.48 9.31 20.96
CA VAL A 2 5.34 9.68 19.85
C VAL A 2 4.42 10.07 18.70
N THR A 3 4.42 11.34 18.28
CA THR A 3 3.64 11.80 17.12
C THR A 3 4.53 11.80 15.89
N MET A 4 4.08 11.16 14.82
CA MET A 4 4.73 11.21 13.50
C MET A 4 4.36 12.45 12.67
N GLY A 5 3.49 13.30 13.20
CA GLY A 5 3.09 14.55 12.56
C GLY A 5 3.76 15.72 13.25
N GLY A 6 4.67 16.37 12.56
CA GLY A 6 5.38 17.53 13.03
C GLY A 6 6.78 17.60 12.45
N ASP A 7 7.42 18.71 12.54
CA ASP A 7 8.73 18.99 11.96
C ASP A 7 9.70 17.82 12.08
N LEU A 8 10.42 17.52 10.99
CA LEU A 8 11.53 16.57 10.95
C LEU A 8 12.62 16.88 12.00
N ASN A 9 12.53 18.04 12.63
CA ASN A 9 13.39 18.55 13.70
C ASN A 9 12.81 18.39 15.10
N ASN A 10 11.70 17.65 15.28
CA ASN A 10 11.13 17.48 16.62
C ASN A 10 12.03 16.58 17.47
N ASN A 11 12.94 17.20 18.20
CA ASN A 11 13.86 16.57 19.15
C ASN A 11 13.10 16.07 20.38
N GLN A 12 12.42 14.94 20.25
CA GLN A 12 11.91 14.26 21.44
C GLN A 12 13.07 13.60 22.18
N PRO A 13 13.26 13.88 23.47
CA PRO A 13 14.33 13.28 24.25
C PRO A 13 14.21 11.74 24.22
N GLY A 14 15.29 11.07 23.83
CA GLY A 14 15.38 9.61 23.85
C GLY A 14 14.88 8.87 22.60
N PHE A 15 14.28 9.54 21.59
CA PHE A 15 13.81 8.90 20.38
C PHE A 15 14.34 9.61 19.12
N LYS A 16 15.36 9.02 18.50
CA LYS A 16 15.94 9.53 17.25
C LYS A 16 15.73 8.51 16.13
N LEU A 17 14.99 8.88 15.10
CA LEU A 17 14.84 8.07 13.89
C LEU A 17 15.80 8.55 12.79
N ASN A 18 16.52 7.61 12.20
CA ASN A 18 17.29 7.89 11.00
C ASN A 18 16.36 7.81 9.78
N TRP A 19 15.72 8.92 9.45
CA TRP A 19 14.75 9.01 8.36
C TRP A 19 15.33 8.61 7.00
N VAL A 20 16.59 8.94 6.73
CA VAL A 20 17.26 8.59 5.47
C VAL A 20 17.32 7.07 5.27
N LYS A 21 17.48 6.30 6.35
CA LYS A 21 17.46 4.84 6.30
C LYS A 21 16.06 4.25 6.32
N ILE A 22 15.13 4.87 7.06
CA ILE A 22 13.79 4.31 7.30
C ILE A 22 12.83 4.60 6.15
N LEU A 23 12.83 5.81 5.57
CA LEU A 23 11.89 6.19 4.53
C LEU A 23 11.92 5.26 3.30
N PRO A 24 13.08 4.87 2.74
CA PRO A 24 13.09 4.00 1.58
C PRO A 24 12.49 2.62 1.83
N ILE A 25 12.75 2.03 3.00
CA ILE A 25 12.17 0.71 3.34
C ILE A 25 10.70 0.82 3.71
N ALA A 26 10.30 1.88 4.40
CA ALA A 26 8.89 2.13 4.72
C ALA A 26 8.05 2.30 3.45
N PHE A 27 8.57 3.07 2.47
CA PHE A 27 7.92 3.24 1.17
C PHE A 27 7.82 1.91 0.40
N SER A 28 8.89 1.12 0.40
CA SER A 28 8.88 -0.21 -0.24
C SER A 28 7.89 -1.16 0.45
N ALA A 29 7.79 -1.11 1.77
CA ALA A 29 6.83 -1.91 2.53
C ALA A 29 5.38 -1.51 2.21
N MET A 30 5.12 -0.21 2.07
CA MET A 30 3.81 0.34 1.71
C MET A 30 3.41 -0.09 0.29
N LEU A 31 4.31 0.04 -0.68
CA LEU A 31 4.09 -0.43 -2.06
C LEU A 31 3.82 -1.94 -2.10
N PHE A 32 4.57 -2.73 -1.34
CA PHE A 32 4.36 -4.16 -1.23
C PHE A 32 2.97 -4.49 -0.68
N GLY A 33 2.58 -3.85 0.42
CA GLY A 33 1.28 -4.04 1.06
C GLY A 33 0.11 -3.68 0.13
N ASP A 34 0.19 -2.53 -0.56
CA ASP A 34 -0.80 -2.08 -1.53
C ASP A 34 -0.92 -3.08 -2.71
N SER A 35 0.22 -3.53 -3.24
CA SER A 35 0.25 -4.48 -4.35
C SER A 35 -0.30 -5.84 -3.95
N LEU A 36 0.08 -6.34 -2.77
CA LEU A 36 -0.42 -7.61 -2.24
C LEU A 36 -1.92 -7.56 -1.96
N SER A 37 -2.44 -6.43 -1.48
CA SER A 37 -3.87 -6.22 -1.29
C SER A 37 -4.63 -6.26 -2.62
N LYS A 38 -4.10 -5.64 -3.67
CA LYS A 38 -4.68 -5.75 -5.02
C LYS A 38 -4.72 -7.17 -5.53
N LEU A 39 -3.63 -7.93 -5.38
CA LEU A 39 -3.56 -9.34 -5.79
C LEU A 39 -4.62 -10.16 -5.04
N TYR A 40 -4.71 -9.98 -3.73
CA TYR A 40 -5.69 -10.68 -2.90
C TYR A 40 -7.12 -10.41 -3.35
N TYR A 41 -7.53 -9.14 -3.45
CA TYR A 41 -8.91 -8.79 -3.80
C TYR A 41 -9.26 -9.15 -5.26
N ALA A 42 -8.31 -9.11 -6.17
CA ALA A 42 -8.51 -9.58 -7.54
C ALA A 42 -8.69 -11.10 -7.62
N THR A 43 -8.07 -11.86 -6.70
CA THR A 43 -8.10 -13.32 -6.71
C THR A 43 -9.27 -13.88 -5.92
N VAL A 44 -9.50 -13.39 -4.70
CA VAL A 44 -10.46 -13.98 -3.74
C VAL A 44 -11.91 -14.04 -4.26
N CYS A 45 -12.31 -13.10 -5.13
CA CYS A 45 -13.64 -13.09 -5.74
C CYS A 45 -13.76 -14.03 -6.96
N ARG A 46 -12.67 -14.69 -7.40
CA ARG A 46 -12.63 -15.56 -8.57
C ARG A 46 -12.39 -17.02 -8.26
N ILE A 47 -12.10 -17.35 -7.03
CA ILE A 47 -11.81 -18.71 -6.58
C ILE A 47 -12.82 -19.19 -5.57
N SER A 48 -13.05 -20.50 -5.54
CA SER A 48 -13.97 -21.14 -4.57
C SER A 48 -13.36 -21.21 -3.18
N ASP A 49 -12.08 -21.54 -3.08
CA ASP A 49 -11.36 -21.60 -1.80
C ASP A 49 -10.80 -20.21 -1.41
N LYS A 50 -11.69 -19.38 -0.85
CA LYS A 50 -11.34 -18.04 -0.37
C LYS A 50 -10.29 -18.06 0.75
N LYS A 51 -10.24 -19.18 1.51
CA LYS A 51 -9.26 -19.37 2.58
C LYS A 51 -7.85 -19.48 2.02
N ALA A 52 -7.66 -20.22 0.92
CA ALA A 52 -6.35 -20.33 0.26
C ALA A 52 -5.75 -18.97 -0.11
N ALA A 53 -6.56 -18.05 -0.67
CA ALA A 53 -6.09 -16.70 -0.97
C ALA A 53 -5.70 -15.92 0.29
N LYS A 54 -6.47 -16.06 1.38
CA LYS A 54 -6.19 -15.38 2.66
C LYS A 54 -4.92 -15.91 3.31
N ASP A 55 -4.73 -17.21 3.32
CA ASP A 55 -3.56 -17.87 3.89
C ASP A 55 -2.30 -17.51 3.08
N LEU A 56 -2.44 -17.46 1.75
CA LEU A 56 -1.37 -17.02 0.86
C LEU A 56 -0.97 -15.56 1.13
N GLN A 57 -1.94 -14.64 1.24
CA GLN A 57 -1.68 -13.25 1.60
C GLN A 57 -0.95 -13.14 2.94
N SER A 58 -1.42 -13.86 3.96
CA SER A 58 -0.83 -13.86 5.30
C SER A 58 0.62 -14.36 5.27
N SER A 59 0.90 -15.42 4.51
CA SER A 59 2.25 -15.95 4.33
C SER A 59 3.20 -14.91 3.73
N TYR A 60 2.78 -14.20 2.67
CA TYR A 60 3.58 -13.17 2.04
C TYR A 60 3.80 -11.95 2.93
N LEU A 61 2.81 -11.55 3.73
CA LEU A 61 2.97 -10.50 4.73
C LEU A 61 4.01 -10.85 5.79
N GLN A 62 4.01 -12.10 6.28
CA GLN A 62 5.01 -12.55 7.25
C GLN A 62 6.43 -12.57 6.66
N LYS A 63 6.59 -13.03 5.41
CA LYS A 63 7.88 -12.98 4.71
C LYS A 63 8.35 -11.54 4.51
N ALA A 64 7.45 -10.64 4.08
CA ALA A 64 7.77 -9.23 3.88
C ALA A 64 8.18 -8.54 5.20
N LYS A 65 7.52 -8.85 6.32
CA LYS A 65 7.91 -8.33 7.65
C LYS A 65 9.37 -8.65 7.99
N ALA A 66 9.83 -9.87 7.72
CA ALA A 66 11.22 -10.25 7.95
C ALA A 66 12.20 -9.45 7.07
N LEU A 67 11.83 -9.15 5.83
CA LEU A 67 12.66 -8.36 4.91
C LEU A 67 12.70 -6.87 5.28
N VAL A 68 11.59 -6.33 5.78
CA VAL A 68 11.53 -4.95 6.32
C VAL A 68 12.51 -4.80 7.48
N LEU A 69 12.53 -5.75 8.41
CA LEU A 69 13.46 -5.74 9.55
C LEU A 69 14.93 -5.77 9.10
N LYS A 70 15.23 -6.46 7.98
CA LYS A 70 16.56 -6.52 7.37
C LYS A 70 16.86 -5.34 6.43
N SER A 71 15.87 -4.48 6.18
CA SER A 71 15.94 -3.39 5.19
C SER A 71 16.31 -3.86 3.77
N ASP A 72 15.94 -5.11 3.40
CA ASP A 72 16.25 -5.71 2.11
C ASP A 72 15.18 -5.41 1.06
N ARG A 73 15.31 -4.26 0.42
CA ARG A 73 14.39 -3.78 -0.62
C ARG A 73 14.41 -4.65 -1.88
N LYS A 74 15.59 -5.18 -2.26
CA LYS A 74 15.73 -6.02 -3.45
C LYS A 74 14.98 -7.35 -3.28
N ALA A 75 15.16 -7.98 -2.13
CA ALA A 75 14.42 -9.20 -1.81
C ALA A 75 12.90 -8.95 -1.71
N MET A 76 12.46 -7.77 -1.28
CA MET A 76 11.03 -7.41 -1.28
C MET A 76 10.44 -7.36 -2.70
N LEU A 77 11.17 -6.83 -3.69
CA LEU A 77 10.72 -6.84 -5.08
C LEU A 77 10.64 -8.26 -5.64
N GLN A 78 11.62 -9.10 -5.36
CA GLN A 78 11.60 -10.51 -5.74
C GLN A 78 10.44 -11.26 -5.07
N LEU A 79 10.18 -10.98 -3.79
CA LEU A 79 9.05 -11.54 -3.07
C LEU A 79 7.71 -11.12 -3.68
N LEU A 80 7.58 -9.87 -4.15
CA LEU A 80 6.39 -9.40 -4.82
C LEU A 80 6.17 -10.13 -6.17
N ALA A 81 7.23 -10.32 -6.96
CA ALA A 81 7.15 -11.09 -8.20
C ALA A 81 6.67 -12.53 -7.93
N SER A 82 7.24 -13.20 -6.93
CA SER A 82 6.78 -14.53 -6.49
C SER A 82 5.33 -14.52 -6.00
N ALA A 83 4.88 -13.45 -5.35
CA ALA A 83 3.47 -13.31 -4.95
C ALA A 83 2.55 -13.24 -6.17
N VAL A 84 2.91 -12.48 -7.20
CA VAL A 84 2.13 -12.40 -8.45
C VAL A 84 1.97 -13.79 -9.08
N GLU A 85 3.03 -14.56 -9.19
CA GLU A 85 3.00 -15.93 -9.73
C GLU A 85 2.11 -16.84 -8.89
N SER A 86 2.26 -16.78 -7.56
CA SER A 86 1.47 -17.62 -6.65
C SER A 86 -0.01 -17.28 -6.67
N PHE A 87 -0.38 -15.99 -6.73
CA PHE A 87 -1.78 -15.60 -6.86
C PHE A 87 -2.36 -15.97 -8.23
N ASN A 88 -1.58 -15.83 -9.30
CA ASN A 88 -1.99 -16.24 -10.63
C ASN A 88 -2.24 -17.75 -10.73
N SER A 89 -1.46 -18.57 -10.02
CA SER A 89 -1.66 -20.02 -10.00
C SER A 89 -2.95 -20.47 -9.31
N LEU A 90 -3.54 -19.63 -8.45
CA LEU A 90 -4.85 -19.89 -7.83
C LEU A 90 -6.01 -19.59 -8.77
N LEU A 91 -5.80 -18.77 -9.80
CA LEU A 91 -6.87 -18.35 -10.70
C LEU A 91 -7.31 -19.49 -11.61
N PRO A 92 -8.63 -19.61 -11.91
CA PRO A 92 -9.12 -20.57 -12.91
C PRO A 92 -8.57 -20.19 -14.31
N LYS A 93 -8.45 -21.19 -15.17
CA LYS A 93 -8.01 -21.00 -16.56
C LYS A 93 -8.94 -20.08 -17.34
N GLU A 94 -10.23 -20.16 -17.06
CA GLU A 94 -11.22 -19.28 -17.65
C GLU A 94 -11.25 -17.93 -16.93
N ARG A 95 -11.17 -16.86 -17.70
CA ARG A 95 -11.21 -15.50 -17.16
C ARG A 95 -12.61 -15.13 -16.71
N LEU A 96 -12.86 -15.20 -15.42
CA LEU A 96 -14.13 -14.76 -14.83
C LEU A 96 -14.12 -13.24 -14.65
N GLU A 97 -14.99 -12.55 -15.38
CA GLU A 97 -15.23 -11.13 -15.15
C GLU A 97 -16.09 -10.96 -13.91
N ARG A 98 -15.68 -10.02 -13.05
CA ARG A 98 -16.40 -9.69 -11.81
C ARG A 98 -16.71 -8.19 -11.78
N LYS A 99 -17.83 -7.82 -11.19
CA LYS A 99 -18.13 -6.41 -10.90
C LYS A 99 -17.07 -5.86 -9.97
N LYS A 100 -16.62 -4.63 -10.22
CA LYS A 100 -15.57 -3.97 -9.44
C LYS A 100 -16.15 -2.83 -8.65
N VAL A 101 -15.84 -2.76 -7.35
CA VAL A 101 -16.30 -1.71 -6.44
C VAL A 101 -15.11 -1.12 -5.70
N GLY A 102 -14.95 0.20 -5.78
CA GLY A 102 -13.94 0.94 -5.03
C GLY A 102 -14.46 1.39 -3.67
N ILE A 103 -13.64 1.25 -2.63
CA ILE A 103 -13.95 1.79 -1.31
C ILE A 103 -13.35 3.20 -1.23
N VAL A 104 -14.23 4.20 -1.14
CA VAL A 104 -13.87 5.61 -1.07
C VAL A 104 -14.34 6.21 0.25
N GLY A 105 -13.75 7.32 0.66
CA GLY A 105 -14.12 8.02 1.87
C GLY A 105 -12.91 8.57 2.61
N GLU A 106 -13.12 9.01 3.84
CA GLU A 106 -12.09 9.49 4.76
C GLU A 106 -11.14 8.32 5.14
N ILE A 107 -9.88 8.64 5.47
CA ILE A 107 -8.83 7.63 5.68
C ILE A 107 -9.21 6.61 6.77
N PHE A 108 -9.75 7.06 7.90
CA PHE A 108 -10.17 6.18 8.98
C PHE A 108 -11.24 5.20 8.52
N LEU A 109 -12.29 5.69 7.82
CA LEU A 109 -13.37 4.82 7.32
C LEU A 109 -12.87 3.81 6.29
N LYS A 110 -11.95 4.21 5.41
CA LYS A 110 -11.41 3.31 4.37
C LYS A 110 -10.63 2.13 4.95
N PHE A 111 -9.83 2.37 5.99
CA PHE A 111 -8.88 1.38 6.49
C PHE A 111 -9.31 0.67 7.78
N HIS A 112 -10.30 1.22 8.49
CA HIS A 112 -10.74 0.64 9.76
C HIS A 112 -11.95 -0.28 9.54
N SER A 113 -11.72 -1.58 9.57
CA SER A 113 -12.72 -2.61 9.26
C SER A 113 -13.97 -2.53 10.15
N PHE A 114 -13.83 -2.18 11.41
CA PHE A 114 -14.98 -1.97 12.30
C PHE A 114 -15.81 -0.75 11.88
N ALA A 115 -15.16 0.37 11.55
CA ALA A 115 -15.85 1.59 11.15
C ALA A 115 -16.63 1.43 9.83
N ASN A 116 -16.09 0.66 8.88
CA ASN A 116 -16.72 0.37 7.60
C ASN A 116 -17.55 -0.94 7.59
N LYS A 117 -17.80 -1.54 8.76
CA LYS A 117 -18.58 -2.78 8.93
C LYS A 117 -18.07 -3.95 8.08
N ASN A 118 -16.75 -4.06 7.91
CA ASN A 118 -16.10 -5.10 7.10
C ASN A 118 -16.62 -5.17 5.64
N ILE A 119 -16.97 -4.04 5.05
CA ILE A 119 -17.58 -3.98 3.72
C ILE A 119 -16.76 -4.73 2.65
N ALA A 120 -15.43 -4.70 2.75
CA ALA A 120 -14.56 -5.42 1.82
C ALA A 120 -14.78 -6.95 1.89
N SER A 121 -14.93 -7.51 3.09
CA SER A 121 -15.23 -8.93 3.28
C SER A 121 -16.60 -9.27 2.71
N TRP A 122 -17.61 -8.46 3.01
CA TRP A 122 -18.96 -8.65 2.50
C TRP A 122 -18.98 -8.64 0.95
N LEU A 123 -18.30 -7.70 0.31
CA LEU A 123 -18.21 -7.63 -1.15
C LEU A 123 -17.54 -8.88 -1.74
N THR A 124 -16.43 -9.34 -1.14
CA THR A 124 -15.74 -10.54 -1.63
C THR A 124 -16.52 -11.83 -1.41
N GLU A 125 -17.34 -11.90 -0.35
CA GLU A 125 -18.25 -13.02 -0.12
C GLU A 125 -19.34 -13.11 -1.21
N HIS A 126 -19.72 -11.97 -1.80
CA HIS A 126 -20.68 -11.87 -2.90
C HIS A 126 -20.01 -11.84 -4.28
N ASP A 127 -18.76 -12.33 -4.38
CA ASP A 127 -17.98 -12.44 -5.62
C ASP A 127 -17.77 -11.09 -6.36
N ILE A 128 -17.73 -10.00 -5.62
CA ILE A 128 -17.44 -8.67 -6.13
C ILE A 128 -15.95 -8.35 -5.91
N GLU A 129 -15.27 -7.92 -6.95
CA GLU A 129 -13.88 -7.48 -6.87
C GLU A 129 -13.79 -6.13 -6.15
N VAL A 130 -13.09 -6.11 -5.05
CA VAL A 130 -12.82 -4.87 -4.32
C VAL A 130 -11.57 -4.19 -4.90
N LEU A 131 -11.70 -2.92 -5.26
CA LEU A 131 -10.56 -2.05 -5.50
C LEU A 131 -10.13 -1.45 -4.15
N PRO A 132 -9.09 -2.00 -3.50
CA PRO A 132 -8.74 -1.60 -2.16
C PRO A 132 -8.25 -0.16 -2.14
N PRO A 133 -8.52 0.58 -1.05
CA PRO A 133 -7.86 1.85 -0.84
C PRO A 133 -6.37 1.61 -0.69
N MET A 134 -5.57 2.45 -1.34
CA MET A 134 -4.11 2.35 -1.33
C MET A 134 -3.51 3.43 -0.44
N LEU A 135 -2.46 3.10 0.29
CA LEU A 135 -1.71 4.04 1.11
C LEU A 135 -0.72 4.85 0.28
N THR A 136 -0.10 4.23 -0.73
CA THR A 136 0.92 4.88 -1.56
C THR A 136 0.43 6.18 -2.19
N PRO A 137 -0.72 6.24 -2.88
CA PRO A 137 -1.24 7.49 -3.44
C PRO A 137 -1.49 8.57 -2.38
N PHE A 138 -1.92 8.19 -1.18
CA PHE A 138 -2.14 9.13 -0.10
C PHE A 138 -0.86 9.89 0.27
N PHE A 139 0.26 9.18 0.39
CA PHE A 139 1.55 9.81 0.71
C PHE A 139 2.18 10.52 -0.48
N THR A 140 2.00 10.02 -1.70
CA THR A 140 2.59 10.65 -2.90
C THR A 140 1.78 11.84 -3.42
N GLN A 141 0.49 11.91 -3.13
CA GLN A 141 -0.39 12.99 -3.61
C GLN A 141 0.06 14.38 -3.14
N SER A 142 0.65 14.50 -1.95
CA SER A 142 1.20 15.75 -1.45
C SER A 142 2.34 16.28 -2.32
N PHE A 143 3.20 15.37 -2.85
CA PHE A 143 4.28 15.72 -3.76
C PHE A 143 3.73 16.14 -5.13
N VAL A 144 2.79 15.36 -5.68
CA VAL A 144 2.15 15.69 -6.97
C VAL A 144 1.39 17.02 -6.88
N ASN A 145 0.64 17.26 -5.80
CA ASN A 145 -0.07 18.51 -5.59
C ASN A 145 0.89 19.71 -5.43
N ARG A 146 2.06 19.49 -4.81
CA ARG A 146 3.08 20.53 -4.69
C ARG A 146 3.65 20.88 -6.05
N ASP A 147 3.98 19.90 -6.88
CA ASP A 147 4.49 20.12 -8.23
C ASP A 147 3.46 20.89 -9.08
N ALA A 148 2.21 20.46 -9.09
CA ALA A 148 1.13 21.16 -9.77
C ALA A 148 0.95 22.61 -9.27
N LYS A 149 1.10 22.87 -7.96
CA LYS A 149 1.03 24.22 -7.39
C LYS A 149 2.22 25.08 -7.80
N LEU A 150 3.42 24.50 -7.90
CA LEU A 150 4.62 25.19 -8.40
C LEU A 150 4.46 25.57 -9.88
N GLN A 151 4.01 24.63 -10.72
CA GLN A 151 3.77 24.86 -12.16
C GLN A 151 2.70 25.95 -12.40
N ASN A 152 1.72 26.05 -11.53
CA ASN A 152 0.67 27.09 -11.62
C ASN A 152 1.00 28.38 -10.83
N ASN A 153 2.24 28.57 -10.41
CA ASN A 153 2.70 29.75 -9.63
C ASN A 153 1.91 29.99 -8.32
N LEU A 154 1.28 28.95 -7.77
CA LEU A 154 0.53 29.03 -6.50
C LEU A 154 1.43 28.88 -5.27
N LEU A 155 2.69 28.46 -5.45
CA LEU A 155 3.72 28.37 -4.42
C LEU A 155 5.04 28.93 -4.97
N LYS A 156 5.78 29.67 -4.14
CA LYS A 156 7.17 30.04 -4.44
C LYS A 156 8.07 28.86 -4.09
N SER A 157 8.93 28.45 -5.04
CA SER A 157 9.95 27.42 -4.78
C SER A 157 11.10 28.04 -3.99
N ASN A 158 11.29 27.60 -2.75
CA ASN A 158 12.49 27.88 -1.98
C ASN A 158 13.52 26.74 -2.06
N ILE A 159 13.31 25.75 -2.95
CA ILE A 159 14.18 24.60 -3.13
C ILE A 159 14.94 24.77 -4.44
N PRO A 160 16.28 24.62 -4.46
CA PRO A 160 17.05 24.71 -5.67
C PRO A 160 16.53 23.74 -6.75
N ASP A 161 16.44 24.20 -8.00
CA ASP A 161 15.87 23.46 -9.15
C ASP A 161 16.57 22.12 -9.46
N PHE A 162 17.79 21.91 -8.96
CA PHE A 162 18.55 20.68 -9.22
C PHE A 162 17.93 19.42 -8.56
N VAL A 163 17.04 19.58 -7.57
CA VAL A 163 16.40 18.44 -6.87
C VAL A 163 15.31 17.78 -7.72
N PHE A 164 14.83 18.45 -8.77
CA PHE A 164 13.70 18.00 -9.59
C PHE A 164 14.04 17.78 -11.07
N SER A 165 15.30 17.91 -11.46
CA SER A 165 15.75 17.81 -12.87
C SER A 165 16.34 16.43 -13.22
N GLN A 166 15.79 15.34 -12.65
CA GLN A 166 16.10 13.97 -13.13
C GLN A 166 14.83 13.17 -13.37
#